data_715dc1075ecc46093dff6c1415feaa12
#
_entry.id   715dc1075ecc46093dff6c1415feaa12
#
_cell.length_a   1.000
_cell.length_b   1.000
_cell.length_c   1.000
_cell.angle_alpha   90.00
_cell.angle_beta   90.00
_cell.angle_gamma   90.00
#
_symmetry.space_group_name_H-M   'P 1'
#
loop_
_entity.id
_entity.type
_entity.pdbx_description
1 polymer ?
#
loop_
_entity_poly.entity_id
_entity_poly.type
_entity_poly.pdbx_seq_one_letter_code
_entity_poly.pdbx_strand_id
1 'polypeptide(L)'
;DMGFIHDVKKVLALVPKEKQSLLFSATFSDEIRELANGLLKNPQSVQVTPRNTTVQRITQVIHPVGRGKKKALLAHIINEQNWSQVLVFTRTKFGANNVAEFLEKNGITAMALHGNKSQAARTQALAGFKSGEVRALVATDIAARGIDIDDLPHVVNYEIPNVSEDYVHRIGRTGRAGADGAAVNLVCLDEEGFMQDIERFTKQKIEVKVVEGFGPEPGEKGEPIAMGRQTIWGGAGKPPSRDVMQAAAKAARTEMLQRVRDNKAGQGGRAGGGGNGGGNGGGNRGGQGQQRGNGGNGGGDRGDRAPREDRSGEFQP
;
A
#
# COMPACT_ATOMS: atom_id res chain seq x y z
N ASP A 1 -14.50 0.03 3.01
CA ASP A 1 -13.51 -0.60 3.86
C ASP A 1 -12.25 0.21 3.89
N MET A 2 -11.51 0.84 3.65
CA MET A 2 -10.25 1.60 3.82
C MET A 2 -10.39 2.80 4.76
N GLY A 3 -11.28 2.77 5.73
CA GLY A 3 -11.55 3.88 6.65
C GLY A 3 -12.38 5.02 6.08
N PHE A 4 -12.92 4.90 4.85
CA PHE A 4 -13.74 5.93 4.22
C PHE A 4 -15.23 5.86 4.61
N ILE A 5 -15.65 4.93 5.47
CA ILE A 5 -17.05 4.73 5.79
C ILE A 5 -17.74 6.00 6.30
N HIS A 6 -17.04 6.83 7.06
CA HIS A 6 -17.60 8.09 7.56
C HIS A 6 -17.86 9.09 6.44
N ASP A 7 -16.97 9.15 5.43
CA ASP A 7 -17.14 10.06 4.30
C ASP A 7 -18.20 9.54 3.33
N VAL A 8 -18.26 8.23 3.12
CA VAL A 8 -19.34 7.57 2.38
C VAL A 8 -20.70 7.88 3.03
N LYS A 9 -20.85 7.77 4.35
CA LYS A 9 -22.09 8.11 5.05
C LYS A 9 -22.47 9.58 4.88
N LYS A 10 -21.51 10.51 4.88
CA LYS A 10 -21.78 11.94 4.61
C LYS A 10 -22.33 12.15 3.20
N VAL A 11 -21.72 11.53 2.19
CA VAL A 11 -22.20 11.62 0.81
C VAL A 11 -23.58 11.01 0.68
N LEU A 12 -23.85 9.85 1.29
CA LEU A 12 -25.14 9.18 1.26
C LEU A 12 -26.25 10.00 1.93
N ALA A 13 -25.91 10.84 2.91
CA ALA A 13 -26.88 11.74 3.56
C ALA A 13 -27.39 12.85 2.62
N LEU A 14 -26.67 13.16 1.55
CA LEU A 14 -27.05 14.13 0.53
C LEU A 14 -27.92 13.54 -0.59
N VAL A 15 -28.01 12.23 -0.67
CA VAL A 15 -28.79 11.54 -1.72
C VAL A 15 -30.27 11.48 -1.31
N PRO A 16 -31.24 11.62 -2.24
CA PRO A 16 -32.67 11.51 -1.96
C PRO A 16 -33.03 10.25 -1.18
N LYS A 17 -34.01 10.37 -0.28
CA LYS A 17 -34.48 9.22 0.53
C LYS A 17 -35.17 8.14 -0.30
N GLU A 18 -35.90 8.58 -1.33
CA GLU A 18 -36.50 7.67 -2.32
C GLU A 18 -35.54 7.45 -3.47
N LYS A 19 -34.98 6.26 -3.54
CA LYS A 19 -34.00 5.84 -4.54
C LYS A 19 -33.94 4.33 -4.64
N GLN A 20 -33.53 3.82 -5.77
CA GLN A 20 -33.06 2.45 -5.90
C GLN A 20 -31.56 2.42 -5.59
N SER A 21 -31.18 1.56 -4.65
CA SER A 21 -29.79 1.37 -4.28
C SER A 21 -29.34 -0.04 -4.66
N LEU A 22 -28.21 -0.13 -5.35
CA LEU A 22 -27.58 -1.38 -5.76
C LEU A 22 -26.19 -1.44 -5.10
N LEU A 23 -25.88 -2.54 -4.44
CA LEU A 23 -24.60 -2.79 -3.83
C LEU A 23 -23.96 -4.02 -4.47
N PHE A 24 -22.77 -3.84 -5.02
CA PHE A 24 -21.99 -4.90 -5.64
C PHE A 24 -20.71 -5.11 -4.83
N SER A 25 -20.39 -6.35 -4.52
CA SER A 25 -19.15 -6.71 -3.85
C SER A 25 -18.67 -8.09 -4.32
N ALA A 26 -17.37 -8.24 -4.51
CA ALA A 26 -16.75 -9.53 -4.79
C ALA A 26 -16.63 -10.39 -3.52
N THR A 27 -16.56 -9.74 -2.35
CA THR A 27 -16.48 -10.39 -1.02
C THR A 27 -17.58 -9.86 -0.13
N PHE A 28 -18.20 -10.74 0.66
CA PHE A 28 -19.23 -10.39 1.63
C PHE A 28 -18.75 -10.73 3.03
N SER A 29 -17.87 -9.89 3.59
CA SER A 29 -17.51 -9.93 5.01
C SER A 29 -18.70 -9.51 5.88
N ASP A 30 -18.64 -9.78 7.18
CA ASP A 30 -19.72 -9.40 8.09
C ASP A 30 -19.88 -7.87 8.16
N GLU A 31 -18.79 -7.11 8.07
CA GLU A 31 -18.81 -5.63 7.97
C GLU A 31 -19.54 -5.13 6.72
N ILE A 32 -19.35 -5.79 5.58
CA ILE A 32 -20.06 -5.44 4.34
C ILE A 32 -21.55 -5.79 4.45
N ARG A 33 -21.89 -6.87 5.15
CA ARG A 33 -23.29 -7.21 5.42
C ARG A 33 -23.97 -6.19 6.33
N GLU A 34 -23.29 -5.78 7.40
CA GLU A 34 -23.80 -4.73 8.29
C GLU A 34 -23.99 -3.42 7.53
N LEU A 35 -23.03 -3.05 6.68
CA LEU A 35 -23.13 -1.88 5.82
C LEU A 35 -24.34 -2.00 4.86
N ALA A 36 -24.48 -3.13 4.19
CA ALA A 36 -25.60 -3.39 3.28
C ALA A 36 -26.96 -3.28 4.01
N ASN A 37 -27.09 -3.89 5.17
CA ASN A 37 -28.30 -3.84 6.00
C ASN A 37 -28.63 -2.43 6.48
N GLY A 38 -27.61 -1.60 6.73
CA GLY A 38 -27.79 -0.20 7.14
C GLY A 38 -28.09 0.76 5.99
N LEU A 39 -27.73 0.43 4.75
CA LEU A 39 -27.89 1.30 3.58
C LEU A 39 -29.07 0.92 2.69
N LEU A 40 -29.44 -0.35 2.65
CA LEU A 40 -30.45 -0.89 1.74
C LEU A 40 -31.77 -1.10 2.47
N LYS A 41 -32.88 -0.90 1.77
CA LYS A 41 -34.22 -1.20 2.26
C LYS A 41 -34.69 -2.53 1.66
N ASN A 42 -34.90 -3.56 2.50
CA ASN A 42 -35.35 -4.91 2.07
C ASN A 42 -34.60 -5.42 0.83
N PRO A 43 -33.26 -5.51 0.85
CA PRO A 43 -32.49 -5.84 -0.33
C PRO A 43 -32.75 -7.29 -0.76
N GLN A 44 -32.88 -7.49 -2.08
CA GLN A 44 -32.78 -8.81 -2.67
C GLN A 44 -31.28 -9.12 -2.84
N SER A 45 -30.85 -10.29 -2.34
CA SER A 45 -29.47 -10.74 -2.47
C SER A 45 -29.36 -11.74 -3.61
N VAL A 46 -28.51 -11.41 -4.59
CA VAL A 46 -28.17 -12.32 -5.70
C VAL A 46 -26.70 -12.68 -5.60
N GLN A 47 -26.42 -13.96 -5.42
CA GLN A 47 -25.06 -14.48 -5.40
C GLN A 47 -24.83 -15.32 -6.65
N VAL A 48 -23.96 -14.84 -7.55
CA VAL A 48 -23.70 -15.48 -8.87
C VAL A 48 -22.64 -16.56 -8.80
N THR A 49 -21.71 -16.49 -7.83
CA THR A 49 -20.59 -17.43 -7.73
C THR A 49 -20.42 -17.85 -6.27
N PRO A 50 -20.25 -19.15 -5.97
CA PRO A 50 -19.87 -19.58 -4.61
C PRO A 50 -18.54 -18.91 -4.19
N ARG A 51 -18.43 -18.57 -2.91
CA ARG A 51 -17.19 -18.05 -2.33
C ARG A 51 -16.04 -18.99 -2.71
N ASN A 52 -14.93 -18.43 -3.17
CA ASN A 52 -13.67 -19.13 -3.50
C ASN A 52 -13.61 -19.91 -4.83
N THR A 53 -14.59 -19.89 -5.71
CA THR A 53 -14.52 -20.64 -6.99
C THR A 53 -13.42 -20.06 -7.92
N THR A 54 -13.22 -18.75 -7.92
CA THR A 54 -12.17 -18.09 -8.71
C THR A 54 -10.78 -18.49 -8.22
N VAL A 55 -10.60 -18.57 -6.91
CA VAL A 55 -9.32 -18.94 -6.27
C VAL A 55 -8.90 -20.37 -6.63
N GLN A 56 -9.87 -21.28 -6.80
CA GLN A 56 -9.62 -22.70 -7.14
C GLN A 56 -9.08 -22.92 -8.56
N ARG A 57 -9.26 -21.96 -9.46
CA ARG A 57 -8.79 -22.05 -10.86
C ARG A 57 -7.41 -21.44 -11.07
N ILE A 58 -6.87 -20.77 -10.07
CA ILE A 58 -5.56 -20.12 -10.15
C ILE A 58 -4.53 -21.08 -9.60
N THR A 59 -3.53 -21.41 -10.41
CA THR A 59 -2.36 -22.17 -9.93
C THR A 59 -1.59 -21.31 -8.93
N GLN A 60 -1.45 -21.81 -7.71
CA GLN A 60 -0.81 -21.08 -6.63
C GLN A 60 0.42 -21.83 -6.13
N VAL A 61 1.49 -21.11 -5.85
CA VAL A 61 2.71 -21.68 -5.29
C VAL A 61 3.29 -20.78 -4.19
N ILE A 62 3.86 -21.40 -3.16
CA ILE A 62 4.63 -20.74 -2.12
C ILE A 62 6.11 -21.03 -2.34
N HIS A 63 6.94 -20.00 -2.42
CA HIS A 63 8.37 -20.10 -2.33
C HIS A 63 8.85 -19.59 -0.97
N PRO A 64 9.28 -20.47 -0.06
CA PRO A 64 9.96 -20.07 1.17
C PRO A 64 11.26 -19.36 0.83
N VAL A 65 11.46 -18.16 1.40
CA VAL A 65 12.60 -17.32 1.03
C VAL A 65 13.15 -16.57 2.23
N GLY A 66 14.47 -16.40 2.30
CA GLY A 66 15.10 -15.52 3.27
C GLY A 66 14.69 -14.06 3.04
N ARG A 67 14.46 -13.31 4.13
CA ARG A 67 14.01 -11.90 4.08
C ARG A 67 14.85 -11.04 3.14
N GLY A 68 16.17 -11.17 3.20
CA GLY A 68 17.12 -10.44 2.37
C GLY A 68 17.17 -10.89 0.91
N LYS A 69 16.64 -12.08 0.59
CA LYS A 69 16.75 -12.73 -0.74
C LYS A 69 15.51 -12.55 -1.63
N LYS A 70 14.40 -11.99 -1.10
CA LYS A 70 13.13 -11.85 -1.84
C LYS A 70 13.28 -11.16 -3.19
N LYS A 71 14.05 -10.06 -3.29
CA LYS A 71 14.24 -9.34 -4.56
C LYS A 71 15.00 -10.17 -5.57
N ALA A 72 16.05 -10.85 -5.12
CA ALA A 72 16.86 -11.72 -5.97
C ALA A 72 16.05 -12.91 -6.48
N LEU A 73 15.24 -13.54 -5.62
CA LEU A 73 14.35 -14.63 -6.02
C LEU A 73 13.30 -14.16 -7.02
N LEU A 74 12.70 -12.99 -6.82
CA LEU A 74 11.73 -12.42 -7.77
C LEU A 74 12.36 -12.23 -9.15
N ALA A 75 13.54 -11.59 -9.22
CA ALA A 75 14.26 -11.41 -10.48
C ALA A 75 14.64 -12.73 -11.15
N HIS A 76 15.09 -13.71 -10.35
CA HIS A 76 15.41 -15.05 -10.81
C HIS A 76 14.20 -15.73 -11.48
N ILE A 77 13.04 -15.76 -10.80
CA ILE A 77 11.82 -16.39 -11.33
C ILE A 77 11.36 -15.71 -12.64
N ILE A 78 11.33 -14.36 -12.68
CA ILE A 78 10.92 -13.62 -13.87
C ILE A 78 11.82 -13.95 -15.07
N ASN A 79 13.12 -14.06 -14.86
CA ASN A 79 14.08 -14.33 -15.92
C ASN A 79 14.10 -15.78 -16.31
N GLU A 80 14.15 -16.73 -15.36
CA GLU A 80 14.17 -18.16 -15.62
C GLU A 80 12.93 -18.63 -16.38
N GLN A 81 11.77 -18.13 -15.99
CA GLN A 81 10.50 -18.48 -16.64
C GLN A 81 10.14 -17.56 -17.80
N ASN A 82 11.02 -16.61 -18.13
CA ASN A 82 10.85 -15.64 -19.21
C ASN A 82 9.48 -14.93 -19.19
N TRP A 83 9.03 -14.54 -18.01
CA TRP A 83 7.75 -13.83 -17.90
C TRP A 83 7.78 -12.48 -18.61
N SER A 84 6.84 -12.27 -19.50
CA SER A 84 6.69 -11.03 -20.25
C SER A 84 5.84 -9.98 -19.51
N GLN A 85 4.95 -10.44 -18.60
CA GLN A 85 4.04 -9.56 -17.89
C GLN A 85 3.73 -10.12 -16.50
N VAL A 86 4.03 -9.35 -15.45
CA VAL A 86 3.79 -9.75 -14.05
C VAL A 86 3.37 -8.55 -13.21
N LEU A 87 2.29 -8.72 -12.43
CA LEU A 87 1.89 -7.76 -11.41
C LEU A 87 2.44 -8.20 -10.05
N VAL A 88 3.25 -7.34 -9.43
CA VAL A 88 3.93 -7.61 -8.16
C VAL A 88 3.31 -6.76 -7.06
N PHE A 89 2.83 -7.39 -6.00
CA PHE A 89 2.23 -6.70 -4.88
C PHE A 89 3.21 -6.49 -3.73
N THR A 90 3.31 -5.24 -3.28
CA THR A 90 4.05 -4.84 -2.09
C THR A 90 3.13 -4.11 -1.11
N ARG A 91 3.48 -4.18 0.17
CA ARG A 91 2.70 -3.59 1.27
C ARG A 91 2.84 -2.07 1.33
N THR A 92 4.02 -1.56 0.93
CA THR A 92 4.35 -0.14 1.06
C THR A 92 4.79 0.48 -0.25
N LYS A 93 4.56 1.81 -0.39
CA LYS A 93 5.04 2.61 -1.52
C LYS A 93 6.56 2.59 -1.66
N PHE A 94 7.30 2.51 -0.54
CA PHE A 94 8.76 2.40 -0.55
C PHE A 94 9.20 1.02 -1.05
N GLY A 95 8.53 -0.04 -0.61
CA GLY A 95 8.71 -1.38 -1.14
C GLY A 95 8.52 -1.43 -2.64
N ALA A 96 7.44 -0.81 -3.15
CA ALA A 96 7.17 -0.76 -4.57
C ALA A 96 8.29 -0.09 -5.37
N ASN A 97 8.78 1.08 -4.94
CA ASN A 97 9.89 1.74 -5.61
C ASN A 97 11.18 0.91 -5.55
N ASN A 98 11.51 0.37 -4.37
CA ASN A 98 12.74 -0.38 -4.14
C ASN A 98 12.79 -1.68 -4.96
N VAL A 99 11.66 -2.38 -5.08
CA VAL A 99 11.56 -3.61 -5.89
C VAL A 99 11.64 -3.26 -7.37
N ALA A 100 10.92 -2.24 -7.85
CA ALA A 100 10.97 -1.82 -9.25
C ALA A 100 12.39 -1.40 -9.66
N GLU A 101 13.06 -0.58 -8.86
CA GLU A 101 14.44 -0.15 -9.10
C GLU A 101 15.43 -1.34 -9.12
N PHE A 102 15.25 -2.31 -8.23
CA PHE A 102 16.06 -3.52 -8.20
C PHE A 102 15.87 -4.34 -9.48
N LEU A 103 14.63 -4.52 -9.93
CA LEU A 103 14.33 -5.27 -11.16
C LEU A 103 14.95 -4.59 -12.38
N GLU A 104 14.84 -3.26 -12.50
CA GLU A 104 15.46 -2.51 -13.58
C GLU A 104 17.00 -2.66 -13.61
N LYS A 105 17.66 -2.59 -12.46
CA LYS A 105 19.11 -2.85 -12.33
C LYS A 105 19.50 -4.26 -12.72
N ASN A 106 18.57 -5.21 -12.73
CA ASN A 106 18.78 -6.59 -13.14
C ASN A 106 18.20 -6.90 -14.54
N GLY A 107 17.99 -5.87 -15.38
CA GLY A 107 17.59 -6.03 -16.77
C GLY A 107 16.11 -6.36 -16.99
N ILE A 108 15.26 -6.20 -15.98
CA ILE A 108 13.81 -6.40 -16.09
C ILE A 108 13.14 -5.02 -16.08
N THR A 109 12.49 -4.64 -17.19
CA THR A 109 11.76 -3.37 -17.25
C THR A 109 10.63 -3.36 -16.23
N ALA A 110 10.69 -2.42 -15.27
CA ALA A 110 9.77 -2.39 -14.16
C ALA A 110 9.34 -0.96 -13.81
N MET A 111 8.10 -0.78 -13.44
CA MET A 111 7.59 0.50 -12.93
C MET A 111 6.82 0.31 -11.63
N ALA A 112 6.95 1.30 -10.72
CA ALA A 112 6.20 1.30 -9.48
C ALA A 112 4.89 2.09 -9.60
N LEU A 113 3.79 1.51 -9.07
CA LEU A 113 2.45 2.11 -9.03
C LEU A 113 1.96 2.23 -7.59
N HIS A 114 1.86 3.47 -7.09
CA HIS A 114 1.37 3.74 -5.73
C HIS A 114 0.84 5.18 -5.60
N GLY A 115 0.14 5.47 -4.50
CA GLY A 115 -0.58 6.73 -4.29
C GLY A 115 0.28 8.01 -4.35
N ASN A 116 1.61 7.91 -4.20
CA ASN A 116 2.51 9.08 -4.29
C ASN A 116 3.01 9.36 -5.72
N LYS A 117 2.66 8.52 -6.71
CA LYS A 117 2.96 8.81 -8.12
C LYS A 117 1.96 9.82 -8.66
N SER A 118 2.43 10.76 -9.49
CA SER A 118 1.53 11.66 -10.22
C SER A 118 0.60 10.90 -11.16
N GLN A 119 -0.54 11.48 -11.51
CA GLN A 119 -1.48 10.84 -12.43
C GLN A 119 -0.84 10.53 -13.79
N ALA A 120 0.01 11.41 -14.30
CA ALA A 120 0.75 11.17 -15.53
C ALA A 120 1.68 9.94 -15.42
N ALA A 121 2.45 9.82 -14.32
CA ALA A 121 3.32 8.67 -14.10
C ALA A 121 2.53 7.36 -13.94
N ARG A 122 1.34 7.40 -13.31
CA ARG A 122 0.46 6.23 -13.20
C ARG A 122 -0.08 5.80 -14.57
N THR A 123 -0.53 6.75 -15.38
CA THR A 123 -1.02 6.49 -16.74
C THR A 123 0.09 5.91 -17.60
N GLN A 124 1.31 6.46 -17.53
CA GLN A 124 2.46 5.94 -18.25
C GLN A 124 2.82 4.51 -17.84
N ALA A 125 2.87 4.23 -16.53
CA ALA A 125 3.17 2.89 -16.01
C ALA A 125 2.14 1.86 -16.51
N LEU A 126 0.85 2.21 -16.48
CA LEU A 126 -0.23 1.33 -16.94
C LEU A 126 -0.19 1.14 -18.46
N ALA A 127 0.06 2.18 -19.23
CA ALA A 127 0.17 2.09 -20.69
C ALA A 127 1.35 1.20 -21.09
N GLY A 128 2.54 1.43 -20.51
CA GLY A 128 3.73 0.61 -20.76
C GLY A 128 3.55 -0.85 -20.32
N PHE A 129 2.82 -1.09 -19.23
CA PHE A 129 2.50 -2.46 -18.79
C PHE A 129 1.52 -3.16 -19.74
N LYS A 130 0.49 -2.45 -20.22
CA LYS A 130 -0.48 -2.99 -21.20
C LYS A 130 0.17 -3.24 -22.56
N SER A 131 1.11 -2.41 -23.00
CA SER A 131 1.85 -2.59 -24.27
C SER A 131 2.92 -3.67 -24.21
N GLY A 132 3.32 -4.13 -23.02
CA GLY A 132 4.41 -5.07 -22.83
C GLY A 132 5.81 -4.43 -22.77
N GLU A 133 5.93 -3.10 -22.87
CA GLU A 133 7.20 -2.39 -22.65
C GLU A 133 7.69 -2.54 -21.21
N VAL A 134 6.77 -2.56 -20.26
CA VAL A 134 7.03 -2.81 -18.83
C VAL A 134 6.66 -4.25 -18.51
N ARG A 135 7.66 -5.07 -18.19
CA ARG A 135 7.46 -6.48 -17.82
C ARG A 135 6.89 -6.67 -16.42
N ALA A 136 7.33 -5.84 -15.47
CA ALA A 136 6.91 -5.93 -14.08
C ALA A 136 6.27 -4.63 -13.62
N LEU A 137 4.99 -4.68 -13.24
CA LEU A 137 4.32 -3.57 -12.56
C LEU A 137 4.30 -3.86 -11.06
N VAL A 138 5.01 -3.05 -10.27
CA VAL A 138 5.11 -3.22 -8.82
C VAL A 138 4.15 -2.26 -8.13
N ALA A 139 3.11 -2.78 -7.50
CA ALA A 139 2.00 -1.99 -7.00
C ALA A 139 1.68 -2.23 -5.51
N THR A 140 1.09 -1.22 -4.88
CA THR A 140 0.41 -1.39 -3.59
C THR A 140 -1.08 -1.72 -3.83
N ASP A 141 -1.73 -2.38 -2.86
CA ASP A 141 -3.15 -2.76 -2.96
C ASP A 141 -4.05 -1.59 -3.36
N ILE A 142 -3.90 -0.45 -2.68
CA ILE A 142 -4.70 0.76 -2.94
C ILE A 142 -4.54 1.24 -4.38
N ALA A 143 -3.33 1.19 -4.93
CA ALA A 143 -3.06 1.65 -6.28
C ALA A 143 -3.49 0.66 -7.36
N ALA A 144 -3.49 -0.62 -7.02
CA ALA A 144 -3.95 -1.70 -7.91
C ALA A 144 -5.48 -1.85 -7.95
N ARG A 145 -6.20 -1.24 -7.00
CA ARG A 145 -7.67 -1.20 -7.03
C ARG A 145 -8.17 -0.24 -8.11
N GLY A 146 -9.18 -0.66 -8.85
CA GLY A 146 -9.80 0.15 -9.91
C GLY A 146 -8.96 0.36 -11.16
N ILE A 147 -7.83 -0.33 -11.30
CA ILE A 147 -7.11 -0.37 -12.57
C ILE A 147 -7.66 -1.52 -13.42
N ASP A 148 -7.92 -1.19 -14.67
CA ASP A 148 -8.36 -2.12 -15.71
C ASP A 148 -7.15 -2.93 -16.20
N ILE A 149 -6.70 -3.86 -15.36
CA ILE A 149 -5.69 -4.87 -15.68
C ILE A 149 -6.23 -6.19 -15.17
N ASP A 150 -6.88 -6.89 -16.06
CA ASP A 150 -7.40 -8.23 -15.83
C ASP A 150 -6.70 -9.22 -16.78
N ASP A 151 -6.89 -10.49 -16.55
CA ASP A 151 -6.33 -11.60 -17.34
C ASP A 151 -4.81 -11.64 -17.41
N LEU A 152 -4.16 -11.19 -16.32
CA LEU A 152 -2.71 -11.27 -16.24
C LEU A 152 -2.24 -12.73 -16.17
N PRO A 153 -1.15 -13.08 -16.87
CA PRO A 153 -0.58 -14.43 -16.77
C PRO A 153 -0.01 -14.70 -15.36
N HIS A 154 0.57 -13.67 -14.73
CA HIS A 154 1.30 -13.85 -13.47
C HIS A 154 0.98 -12.73 -12.46
N VAL A 155 0.70 -13.15 -11.22
CA VAL A 155 0.61 -12.29 -10.05
C VAL A 155 1.61 -12.76 -9.00
N VAL A 156 2.37 -11.85 -8.42
CA VAL A 156 3.31 -12.17 -7.33
C VAL A 156 2.94 -11.39 -6.08
N ASN A 157 2.69 -12.09 -5.01
CA ASN A 157 2.69 -11.53 -3.66
C ASN A 157 4.13 -11.49 -3.15
N TYR A 158 4.85 -10.40 -3.45
CA TYR A 158 6.19 -10.15 -2.95
C TYR A 158 6.17 -9.98 -1.43
N GLU A 159 5.15 -9.33 -0.90
CA GLU A 159 4.81 -9.28 0.52
C GLU A 159 3.38 -9.80 0.71
N ILE A 160 3.24 -10.76 1.61
CA ILE A 160 1.95 -11.40 1.89
C ILE A 160 1.02 -10.39 2.60
N PRO A 161 -0.24 -10.24 2.17
CA PRO A 161 -1.18 -9.36 2.85
C PRO A 161 -1.54 -9.92 4.22
N ASN A 162 -1.78 -9.02 5.18
CA ASN A 162 -2.24 -9.38 6.52
C ASN A 162 -3.77 -9.59 6.61
N VAL A 163 -4.48 -9.27 5.53
CA VAL A 163 -5.93 -9.48 5.39
C VAL A 163 -6.15 -10.51 4.30
N SER A 164 -6.79 -11.63 4.65
CA SER A 164 -6.96 -12.76 3.73
C SER A 164 -7.82 -12.43 2.51
N GLU A 165 -8.78 -11.53 2.64
CA GLU A 165 -9.59 -11.01 1.54
C GLU A 165 -8.74 -10.27 0.50
N ASP A 166 -7.74 -9.48 0.93
CA ASP A 166 -6.83 -8.79 0.02
C ASP A 166 -6.04 -9.78 -0.83
N TYR A 167 -5.68 -10.95 -0.28
CA TYR A 167 -5.05 -12.01 -1.06
C TYR A 167 -5.93 -12.45 -2.23
N VAL A 168 -7.20 -12.70 -1.99
CA VAL A 168 -8.16 -13.10 -3.04
C VAL A 168 -8.29 -12.00 -4.09
N HIS A 169 -8.34 -10.74 -3.68
CA HIS A 169 -8.40 -9.60 -4.59
C HIS A 169 -7.14 -9.44 -5.45
N ARG A 170 -5.97 -9.74 -4.89
CA ARG A 170 -4.68 -9.69 -5.60
C ARG A 170 -4.61 -10.79 -6.66
N ILE A 171 -4.80 -12.04 -6.27
CA ILE A 171 -4.73 -13.16 -7.20
C ILE A 171 -5.87 -13.16 -8.21
N GLY A 172 -7.02 -12.57 -7.87
CA GLY A 172 -8.14 -12.35 -8.78
C GLY A 172 -7.84 -11.40 -9.96
N ARG A 173 -6.60 -10.91 -10.13
CA ARG A 173 -6.12 -10.23 -11.35
C ARG A 173 -5.65 -11.20 -12.42
N THR A 174 -5.57 -12.48 -12.11
CA THR A 174 -5.23 -13.56 -13.05
C THR A 174 -6.33 -14.63 -13.07
N GLY A 175 -6.30 -15.54 -14.03
CA GLY A 175 -7.23 -16.67 -14.11
C GLY A 175 -8.70 -16.31 -14.35
N ARG A 176 -8.97 -15.19 -15.03
CA ARG A 176 -10.32 -14.77 -15.41
C ARG A 176 -10.73 -15.29 -16.78
N ALA A 177 -12.03 -15.23 -17.06
CA ALA A 177 -12.62 -15.60 -18.36
C ALA A 177 -12.21 -16.99 -18.88
N GLY A 178 -11.75 -17.90 -18.01
CA GLY A 178 -11.33 -19.25 -18.42
C GLY A 178 -9.87 -19.38 -18.84
N ALA A 179 -9.08 -18.30 -18.75
CA ALA A 179 -7.64 -18.33 -18.95
C ALA A 179 -6.91 -18.93 -17.73
N ASP A 180 -5.82 -19.66 -17.98
CA ASP A 180 -4.94 -20.14 -16.92
C ASP A 180 -4.17 -18.96 -16.29
N GLY A 181 -4.10 -18.94 -14.98
CA GLY A 181 -3.40 -17.90 -14.24
C GLY A 181 -2.51 -18.49 -13.16
N ALA A 182 -1.39 -17.82 -12.88
CA ALA A 182 -0.45 -18.23 -11.85
C ALA A 182 -0.28 -17.14 -10.77
N ALA A 183 -0.36 -17.54 -9.51
CA ALA A 183 -0.09 -16.72 -8.36
C ALA A 183 1.11 -17.28 -7.58
N VAL A 184 2.15 -16.48 -7.44
CA VAL A 184 3.38 -16.82 -6.72
C VAL A 184 3.45 -16.02 -5.42
N ASN A 185 3.76 -16.72 -4.33
CA ASN A 185 3.85 -16.16 -2.99
C ASN A 185 5.28 -16.28 -2.47
N LEU A 186 5.97 -15.18 -2.28
CA LEU A 186 7.32 -15.15 -1.70
C LEU A 186 7.20 -14.99 -0.19
N VAL A 187 7.31 -16.08 0.56
CA VAL A 187 7.01 -16.13 1.99
C VAL A 187 8.30 -16.21 2.80
N CYS A 188 8.60 -15.17 3.57
CA CYS A 188 9.66 -15.22 4.59
C CYS A 188 9.07 -15.56 5.97
N LEU A 189 9.94 -15.85 6.93
CA LEU A 189 9.54 -16.25 8.29
C LEU A 189 8.63 -15.21 8.98
N ASP A 190 8.74 -13.94 8.58
CA ASP A 190 7.90 -12.86 9.12
C ASP A 190 6.45 -12.95 8.69
N GLU A 191 6.13 -13.73 7.65
CA GLU A 191 4.83 -13.75 6.96
C GLU A 191 4.17 -15.12 6.93
N GLU A 192 4.80 -16.15 7.49
CA GLU A 192 4.27 -17.52 7.48
C GLU A 192 2.88 -17.63 8.13
N GLY A 193 2.65 -16.88 9.20
CA GLY A 193 1.35 -16.86 9.88
C GLY A 193 0.25 -16.27 8.99
N PHE A 194 0.56 -15.19 8.26
CA PHE A 194 -0.41 -14.63 7.30
C PHE A 194 -0.74 -15.63 6.19
N MET A 195 0.26 -16.36 5.70
CA MET A 195 0.03 -17.37 4.68
C MET A 195 -0.85 -18.52 5.20
N GLN A 196 -0.63 -18.96 6.45
CA GLN A 196 -1.47 -19.96 7.11
C GLN A 196 -2.91 -19.46 7.29
N ASP A 197 -3.11 -18.19 7.62
CA ASP A 197 -4.45 -17.59 7.72
C ASP A 197 -5.15 -17.54 6.37
N ILE A 198 -4.44 -17.22 5.30
CA ILE A 198 -4.93 -17.25 3.92
C ILE A 198 -5.32 -18.66 3.50
N GLU A 199 -4.50 -19.68 3.77
CA GLU A 199 -4.84 -21.09 3.50
C GLU A 199 -6.12 -21.52 4.24
N ARG A 200 -6.28 -21.13 5.51
CA ARG A 200 -7.50 -21.39 6.29
C ARG A 200 -8.71 -20.67 5.72
N PHE A 201 -8.55 -19.40 5.35
CA PHE A 201 -9.63 -18.59 4.79
C PHE A 201 -10.10 -19.10 3.43
N THR A 202 -9.17 -19.43 2.55
CA THR A 202 -9.44 -19.95 1.20
C THR A 202 -9.83 -21.43 1.20
N LYS A 203 -9.62 -22.14 2.32
CA LYS A 203 -9.77 -23.60 2.46
C LYS A 203 -8.95 -24.37 1.42
N GLN A 204 -7.79 -23.86 1.09
CA GLN A 204 -6.86 -24.49 0.14
C GLN A 204 -5.52 -24.71 0.82
N LYS A 205 -4.87 -25.81 0.47
CA LYS A 205 -3.47 -26.06 0.77
C LYS A 205 -2.66 -25.71 -0.47
N ILE A 206 -1.75 -24.76 -0.33
CA ILE A 206 -0.97 -24.26 -1.46
C ILE A 206 0.34 -25.04 -1.55
N GLU A 207 0.72 -25.42 -2.76
CA GLU A 207 1.96 -26.14 -3.00
C GLU A 207 3.18 -25.32 -2.60
N VAL A 208 4.11 -25.94 -1.87
CA VAL A 208 5.38 -25.31 -1.46
C VAL A 208 6.49 -25.81 -2.37
N LYS A 209 7.17 -24.88 -3.05
CA LYS A 209 8.33 -25.16 -3.91
C LYS A 209 9.55 -24.40 -3.43
N VAL A 210 10.53 -25.10 -2.91
CA VAL A 210 11.80 -24.51 -2.48
C VAL A 210 12.66 -24.23 -3.72
N VAL A 211 13.20 -23.00 -3.80
CA VAL A 211 14.20 -22.64 -4.81
C VAL A 211 15.56 -22.65 -4.13
N GLU A 212 16.47 -23.46 -4.64
CA GLU A 212 17.80 -23.64 -4.06
C GLU A 212 18.56 -22.31 -3.98
N GLY A 213 19.26 -22.09 -2.88
CA GLY A 213 20.03 -20.85 -2.63
C GLY A 213 19.23 -19.66 -2.10
N PHE A 214 17.89 -19.68 -2.16
CA PHE A 214 17.05 -18.54 -1.76
C PHE A 214 16.35 -18.73 -0.41
N GLY A 215 16.42 -19.90 0.18
CA GLY A 215 15.81 -20.17 1.50
C GLY A 215 16.31 -19.25 2.62
N PRO A 216 15.61 -19.25 3.78
CA PRO A 216 16.06 -18.54 4.97
C PRO A 216 17.48 -18.92 5.39
N GLU A 217 18.22 -17.99 5.96
CA GLU A 217 19.54 -18.28 6.48
C GLU A 217 19.47 -19.13 7.76
N PRO A 218 20.50 -19.96 8.04
CA PRO A 218 20.55 -20.70 9.28
C PRO A 218 20.45 -19.78 10.48
N GLY A 219 19.42 -20.01 11.33
CA GLY A 219 19.17 -19.19 12.52
C GLY A 219 18.36 -17.92 12.27
N GLU A 220 17.94 -17.63 11.04
CA GLU A 220 16.96 -16.56 10.77
C GLU A 220 15.68 -16.82 11.56
N LYS A 221 15.12 -15.76 12.14
CA LYS A 221 13.89 -15.82 12.93
C LYS A 221 12.90 -14.82 12.36
N GLY A 222 11.60 -15.12 12.56
CA GLY A 222 10.56 -14.16 12.25
C GLY A 222 10.70 -12.87 13.06
N GLU A 223 10.49 -11.73 12.41
CA GLU A 223 10.54 -10.41 13.01
C GLU A 223 9.21 -9.68 12.83
N PRO A 224 8.84 -8.79 13.77
CA PRO A 224 7.68 -7.95 13.62
C PRO A 224 7.78 -7.03 12.41
N ILE A 225 6.69 -6.93 11.67
CA ILE A 225 6.60 -6.15 10.44
C ILE A 225 6.12 -4.73 10.75
N ALA A 226 6.88 -3.72 10.31
CA ALA A 226 6.51 -2.32 10.47
C ALA A 226 5.50 -1.91 9.38
N MET A 227 4.34 -1.38 9.80
CA MET A 227 3.31 -0.83 8.94
C MET A 227 2.99 0.63 9.33
N GLY A 228 3.78 1.56 8.84
CA GLY A 228 3.66 2.97 9.18
C GLY A 228 3.90 3.24 10.68
N ARG A 229 2.84 3.53 11.43
CA ARG A 229 2.92 3.77 12.88
C ARG A 229 2.70 2.52 13.73
N GLN A 230 2.26 1.44 13.11
CA GLN A 230 1.94 0.18 13.78
C GLN A 230 2.98 -0.88 13.45
N THR A 231 3.08 -1.87 14.32
CA THR A 231 3.88 -3.06 14.09
C THR A 231 2.98 -4.26 14.26
N ILE A 232 3.00 -5.16 13.29
CA ILE A 232 2.19 -6.37 13.27
C ILE A 232 3.08 -7.61 13.34
N TRP A 233 2.53 -8.70 13.82
CA TRP A 233 3.17 -10.02 13.78
C TRP A 233 2.53 -10.85 12.68
N GLY A 234 3.33 -11.32 11.76
CA GLY A 234 2.92 -12.17 10.65
C GLY A 234 3.65 -13.51 10.61
N GLY A 235 4.57 -13.74 11.54
CA GLY A 235 5.28 -15.01 11.65
C GLY A 235 4.41 -16.14 12.20
N ALA A 236 4.87 -17.38 12.06
CA ALA A 236 4.19 -18.53 12.62
C ALA A 236 4.17 -18.50 14.16
N GLY A 237 3.07 -18.99 14.74
CA GLY A 237 2.93 -19.13 16.19
C GLY A 237 2.57 -17.84 16.94
N LYS A 238 2.86 -17.82 18.23
CA LYS A 238 2.53 -16.68 19.09
C LYS A 238 3.41 -15.47 18.79
N PRO A 239 2.84 -14.24 18.82
CA PRO A 239 3.64 -13.03 18.67
C PRO A 239 4.69 -12.93 19.78
N PRO A 240 5.82 -12.23 19.50
CA PRO A 240 6.83 -11.92 20.50
C PRO A 240 6.24 -11.13 21.67
N SER A 241 6.99 -11.00 22.74
CA SER A 241 6.59 -10.22 23.91
C SER A 241 6.28 -8.76 23.52
N ARG A 242 5.44 -8.11 24.33
CA ARG A 242 5.08 -6.70 24.13
C ARG A 242 6.29 -5.79 24.00
N ASP A 243 7.34 -6.06 24.77
CA ASP A 243 8.57 -5.26 24.75
C ASP A 243 9.31 -5.38 23.42
N VAL A 244 9.38 -6.59 22.84
CA VAL A 244 9.96 -6.83 21.52
C VAL A 244 9.16 -6.12 20.44
N MET A 245 7.83 -6.19 20.50
CA MET A 245 6.95 -5.50 19.53
C MET A 245 7.12 -3.97 19.64
N GLN A 246 7.22 -3.42 20.84
CA GLN A 246 7.44 -1.98 21.05
C GLN A 246 8.83 -1.54 20.60
N ALA A 247 9.85 -2.34 20.86
CA ALA A 247 11.21 -2.06 20.40
C ALA A 247 11.29 -2.03 18.87
N ALA A 248 10.66 -2.99 18.20
CA ALA A 248 10.56 -3.04 16.75
C ALA A 248 9.81 -1.81 16.18
N ALA A 249 8.70 -1.41 16.81
CA ALA A 249 7.95 -0.21 16.42
C ALA A 249 8.79 1.08 16.56
N LYS A 250 9.57 1.19 17.62
CA LYS A 250 10.49 2.32 17.85
C LYS A 250 11.62 2.35 16.81
N ALA A 251 12.23 1.21 16.53
CA ALA A 251 13.28 1.08 15.50
C ALA A 251 12.77 1.47 14.12
N ALA A 252 11.62 0.95 13.70
CA ALA A 252 10.98 1.26 12.43
C ALA A 252 10.64 2.75 12.29
N ARG A 253 10.17 3.38 13.37
CA ARG A 253 9.90 4.82 13.39
C ARG A 253 11.18 5.65 13.24
N THR A 254 12.26 5.25 13.88
CA THR A 254 13.56 5.92 13.78
C THR A 254 14.10 5.84 12.35
N GLU A 255 14.07 4.66 11.77
CA GLU A 255 14.48 4.44 10.37
C GLU A 255 13.64 5.25 9.38
N MET A 256 12.32 5.29 9.55
CA MET A 256 11.44 6.11 8.73
C MET A 256 11.80 7.60 8.80
N LEU A 257 12.06 8.13 9.99
CA LEU A 257 12.46 9.52 10.20
C LEU A 257 13.81 9.82 9.56
N GLN A 258 14.77 8.89 9.65
CA GLN A 258 16.07 9.01 9.02
C GLN A 258 15.94 9.09 7.50
N ARG A 259 15.19 8.16 6.89
CA ARG A 259 14.92 8.16 5.44
C ARG A 259 14.25 9.45 4.96
N VAL A 260 13.34 10.04 5.73
CA VAL A 260 12.71 11.32 5.42
C VAL A 260 13.73 12.45 5.43
N ARG A 261 14.67 12.45 6.39
CA ARG A 261 15.76 13.45 6.46
C ARG A 261 16.71 13.31 5.28
N ASP A 262 17.13 12.10 4.96
CA ASP A 262 18.06 11.82 3.86
C ASP A 262 17.47 12.23 2.49
N ASN A 263 16.18 11.93 2.27
CA ASN A 263 15.47 12.38 1.06
C ASN A 263 15.36 13.90 0.96
N LYS A 264 15.17 14.60 2.08
CA LYS A 264 15.11 16.07 2.12
C LYS A 264 16.49 16.70 1.87
N ALA A 265 17.55 16.10 2.38
CA ALA A 265 18.95 16.53 2.14
C ALA A 265 19.34 16.32 0.67
N GLY A 266 18.93 15.21 0.04
CA GLY A 266 19.21 14.93 -1.37
C GLY A 266 18.47 15.84 -2.36
N GLN A 267 17.31 16.38 -2.00
CA GLN A 267 16.58 17.37 -2.81
C GLN A 267 17.14 18.80 -2.69
N GLY A 268 17.78 19.16 -1.58
CA GLY A 268 18.40 20.47 -1.37
C GLY A 268 19.69 20.68 -2.15
N GLY A 269 20.34 19.62 -2.63
CA GLY A 269 21.62 19.70 -3.38
C GLY A 269 21.47 19.92 -4.89
N ARG A 270 20.26 19.88 -5.45
CA ARG A 270 20.03 20.07 -6.90
C ARG A 270 19.60 21.47 -7.33
N ALA A 271 19.42 22.43 -6.40
CA ALA A 271 18.98 23.80 -6.69
C ALA A 271 20.12 24.84 -6.71
N GLY A 272 21.38 24.42 -6.76
CA GLY A 272 22.52 25.32 -6.75
C GLY A 272 23.57 25.02 -7.83
N GLY A 273 23.20 25.13 -9.10
CA GLY A 273 24.17 24.92 -10.15
C GLY A 273 23.63 25.26 -11.53
N GLY A 274 23.70 26.55 -11.93
CA GLY A 274 23.43 26.88 -13.31
C GLY A 274 23.01 28.33 -13.51
N GLY A 275 23.95 29.25 -13.45
CA GLY A 275 23.68 30.63 -13.85
C GLY A 275 24.95 31.47 -13.91
N ASN A 276 25.80 31.20 -14.87
CA ASN A 276 26.81 32.17 -15.27
C ASN A 276 26.68 32.43 -16.78
N GLY A 277 26.58 33.69 -17.18
CA GLY A 277 26.69 34.08 -18.57
C GLY A 277 26.05 35.40 -18.92
N GLY A 278 26.72 36.51 -18.64
CA GLY A 278 27.07 37.55 -19.59
C GLY A 278 25.99 38.46 -20.18
N GLY A 279 26.20 39.77 -20.05
CA GLY A 279 25.88 40.68 -21.12
C GLY A 279 25.12 41.97 -20.79
N ASN A 280 25.76 42.95 -20.28
CA ASN A 280 25.85 44.35 -20.75
C ASN A 280 24.59 45.07 -21.26
N GLY A 281 24.32 46.29 -20.74
CA GLY A 281 23.55 47.30 -21.45
C GLY A 281 22.73 48.24 -20.56
N GLY A 282 23.32 49.28 -20.05
CA GLY A 282 23.03 50.68 -19.97
C GLY A 282 21.60 51.18 -19.81
N GLY A 283 21.40 52.11 -18.87
CA GLY A 283 20.22 52.96 -18.91
C GLY A 283 19.86 53.58 -17.57
N ASN A 284 20.50 54.66 -17.28
CA ASN A 284 20.35 55.70 -16.26
C ASN A 284 18.96 56.35 -16.19
N ARG A 285 18.48 56.68 -14.99
CA ARG A 285 17.62 57.78 -14.47
C ARG A 285 16.72 57.23 -13.38
N GLY A 286 16.77 57.67 -12.16
CA GLY A 286 16.76 59.00 -11.58
C GLY A 286 15.44 59.24 -10.88
N GLY A 287 15.45 59.50 -9.55
CA GLY A 287 14.34 60.20 -8.90
C GLY A 287 13.88 59.60 -7.56
N GLN A 288 14.44 60.17 -6.46
CA GLN A 288 13.77 60.69 -5.25
C GLN A 288 12.60 59.82 -4.71
N GLY A 289 12.62 59.26 -3.51
CA GLY A 289 12.78 59.98 -2.24
C GLY A 289 11.46 60.16 -1.56
N GLN A 290 11.24 59.45 -0.43
CA GLN A 290 10.63 60.06 0.75
C GLN A 290 10.54 59.05 1.92
N GLN A 291 11.18 59.45 2.97
CA GLN A 291 11.01 58.98 4.36
C GLN A 291 9.65 59.41 4.91
N ARG A 292 9.14 58.60 5.81
CA ARG A 292 8.33 58.91 7.03
C ARG A 292 7.87 57.57 7.55
N GLY A 293 8.10 57.18 8.74
CA GLY A 293 8.17 57.87 10.03
C GLY A 293 7.14 57.28 10.95
N ASN A 294 7.57 56.50 11.92
CA ASN A 294 7.28 56.59 13.33
C ASN A 294 5.87 56.23 13.89
N GLY A 295 5.89 55.49 15.00
CA GLY A 295 4.92 55.53 16.10
C GLY A 295 4.02 54.31 16.13
N GLY A 296 3.89 53.55 17.18
CA GLY A 296 4.02 53.74 18.61
C GLY A 296 3.04 52.81 19.28
N ASN A 297 3.48 52.00 20.16
CA ASN A 297 3.05 51.76 21.54
C ASN A 297 1.57 51.51 21.90
N GLY A 298 1.35 50.53 22.82
CA GLY A 298 0.18 50.31 23.69
C GLY A 298 -0.31 48.87 23.57
N GLY A 299 -0.22 47.96 24.53
CA GLY A 299 -0.39 48.09 25.97
C GLY A 299 -1.71 47.46 26.37
N GLY A 300 -1.64 46.32 27.16
CA GLY A 300 -2.72 45.91 28.02
C GLY A 300 -3.75 44.94 27.37
N ASP A 301 -4.08 43.80 27.85
CA ASP A 301 -4.70 43.61 29.17
C ASP A 301 -4.83 42.09 29.45
N ARG A 302 -4.74 41.72 30.70
CA ARG A 302 -4.94 40.40 31.27
C ARG A 302 -6.44 40.21 31.51
N GLY A 303 -7.00 39.09 31.06
CA GLY A 303 -8.35 38.66 31.38
C GLY A 303 -8.36 37.25 31.95
N ASP A 304 -8.54 37.14 33.24
CA ASP A 304 -8.78 35.94 34.04
C ASP A 304 -9.92 35.10 33.47
N ARG A 305 -9.75 33.79 33.41
CA ARG A 305 -10.86 32.84 33.34
C ARG A 305 -10.80 31.83 34.48
N ALA A 306 -11.84 31.95 35.30
CA ALA A 306 -12.21 31.10 36.41
C ALA A 306 -12.48 29.63 36.01
N PRO A 307 -12.46 28.70 36.99
CA PRO A 307 -12.52 27.26 36.74
C PRO A 307 -13.97 26.79 36.50
N ARG A 308 -14.13 25.78 35.67
CA ARG A 308 -15.40 25.08 35.44
C ARG A 308 -15.54 23.91 36.40
N GLU A 309 -16.67 23.96 37.12
CA GLU A 309 -17.18 22.98 38.05
C GLU A 309 -17.44 21.59 37.39
N ASP A 310 -17.11 20.60 38.16
CA ASP A 310 -17.41 19.19 38.05
C ASP A 310 -18.93 18.97 38.24
N ARG A 311 -19.56 18.25 37.33
CA ARG A 311 -20.91 17.71 37.56
C ARG A 311 -20.88 16.21 37.29
N SER A 312 -20.55 15.45 38.33
CA SER A 312 -20.98 14.10 38.53
C SER A 312 -22.51 14.03 38.67
N GLY A 313 -23.17 13.24 37.84
CA GLY A 313 -24.59 12.92 37.92
C GLY A 313 -24.76 11.42 37.72
N GLU A 314 -24.96 10.70 38.83
CA GLU A 314 -25.42 9.32 38.93
C GLU A 314 -26.72 9.11 38.17
N PHE A 315 -26.80 7.94 37.50
CA PHE A 315 -28.08 7.31 37.20
C PHE A 315 -27.98 5.80 37.48
N GLN A 316 -28.69 5.35 38.46
CA GLN A 316 -29.20 4.00 38.73
C GLN A 316 -30.74 4.06 38.66
N PRO A 317 -31.42 2.93 38.53
CA PRO A 317 -31.12 1.56 38.08
C PRO A 317 -31.67 1.19 36.71
#